data_bf14ff9ef7754d2268630a922c16e9fe
#
_entry.id   bf14ff9ef7754d2268630a922c16e9fe
#
_cell.length_a   1.000
_cell.length_b   1.000
_cell.length_c   1.000
_cell.angle_alpha   90.00
_cell.angle_beta   90.00
_cell.angle_gamma   90.00
#
_symmetry.space_group_name_H-M   'P 1'
#
loop_
_entity.id
_entity.type
_entity.pdbx_description
1 polymer ?
#
loop_
_entity_poly.entity_id
_entity_poly.type
_entity_poly.pdbx_seq_one_letter_code
_entity_poly.pdbx_strand_id
1 'polypeptide(L)'
;GMNRATEADLCIATADTPTDRLPQLAEAARREGATLCIMEPYADVERRNCCRHLAAEHPSTSIDNRGYLLLFNGTLPKQHFKL
;
A
#
# COMPACT_ATOMS: atom_id res chain seq x y z
N GLY A 1 14.84 -7.29 -16.28
CA GLY A 1 14.78 -6.86 -16.18
C GLY A 1 15.10 -6.71 -15.78
N MET A 2 15.20 -6.70 -15.91
CA MET A 2 15.16 -6.29 -15.64
C MET A 2 15.37 -5.57 -15.17
N ASN A 3 15.73 -4.94 -15.16
CA ASN A 3 15.49 -4.11 -14.65
C ASN A 3 14.46 -3.83 -14.55
N ARG A 4 14.25 -4.06 -15.01
CA ARG A 4 13.03 -3.93 -14.97
C ARG A 4 12.38 -3.99 -13.72
N ALA A 5 13.01 -4.41 -12.74
CA ALA A 5 12.45 -4.40 -11.43
C ALA A 5 11.84 -3.07 -11.08
N THR A 6 12.45 -2.01 -11.53
CA THR A 6 11.90 -0.70 -11.24
C THR A 6 10.51 -0.52 -11.78
N GLU A 7 10.19 -1.15 -12.87
CA GLU A 7 8.86 -1.00 -13.44
C GLU A 7 7.81 -1.69 -12.63
N ALA A 8 8.20 -2.75 -11.94
CA ALA A 8 7.28 -3.48 -11.11
C ALA A 8 7.20 -2.92 -9.72
N ASP A 9 7.97 -1.88 -9.43
CA ASP A 9 8.10 -1.40 -8.06
C ASP A 9 6.91 -0.62 -7.55
N LEU A 10 6.01 -0.21 -8.42
CA LEU A 10 4.89 0.62 -8.00
C LEU A 10 3.58 0.06 -8.54
N CYS A 11 2.67 -0.24 -7.62
CA CYS A 11 1.30 -0.61 -7.93
C CYS A 11 0.39 0.47 -7.37
N ILE A 12 -0.61 0.87 -8.14
CA ILE A 12 -1.51 1.91 -7.70
C ILE A 12 -2.93 1.35 -7.63
N ALA A 13 -3.53 1.44 -6.44
CA ALA A 13 -4.94 1.16 -6.25
C ALA A 13 -5.67 2.48 -6.31
N THR A 14 -6.39 2.72 -7.40
CA THR A 14 -7.05 4.01 -7.61
C THR A 14 -8.24 4.17 -6.65
N ALA A 15 -8.79 5.37 -6.62
CA ALA A 15 -9.95 5.64 -5.78
C ALA A 15 -11.13 4.74 -6.13
N ASP A 16 -11.19 4.25 -7.37
CA ASP A 16 -12.28 3.40 -7.83
C ASP A 16 -12.05 1.92 -7.50
N THR A 17 -10.88 1.57 -7.02
CA THR A 17 -10.61 0.17 -6.64
C THR A 17 -11.48 -0.20 -5.45
N PRO A 18 -12.27 -1.28 -5.54
CA PRO A 18 -13.11 -1.69 -4.40
C PRO A 18 -12.27 -1.96 -3.17
N THR A 19 -12.78 -1.53 -2.03
CA THR A 19 -12.05 -1.66 -0.77
C THR A 19 -11.74 -3.12 -0.45
N ASP A 20 -12.64 -4.03 -0.76
CA ASP A 20 -12.44 -5.45 -0.44
C ASP A 20 -11.34 -6.09 -1.28
N ARG A 21 -10.84 -5.40 -2.30
CA ARG A 21 -9.72 -5.90 -3.09
C ARG A 21 -8.36 -5.46 -2.56
N LEU A 22 -8.35 -4.49 -1.65
CA LEU A 22 -7.09 -3.93 -1.15
C LEU A 22 -6.21 -4.97 -0.46
N PRO A 23 -6.74 -5.87 0.38
CA PRO A 23 -5.87 -6.88 1.00
C PRO A 23 -5.18 -7.78 -0.02
N GLN A 24 -5.87 -8.14 -1.11
CA GLN A 24 -5.29 -8.97 -2.16
C GLN A 24 -4.18 -8.22 -2.88
N LEU A 25 -4.40 -6.94 -3.14
CA LEU A 25 -3.38 -6.12 -3.79
C LEU A 25 -2.16 -5.95 -2.90
N ALA A 26 -2.37 -5.77 -1.62
CA ALA A 26 -1.27 -5.65 -0.67
C ALA A 26 -0.45 -6.92 -0.62
N GLU A 27 -1.11 -8.08 -0.64
CA GLU A 27 -0.41 -9.35 -0.64
C GLU A 27 0.38 -9.55 -1.93
N ALA A 28 -0.22 -9.22 -3.07
CA ALA A 28 0.47 -9.35 -4.34
C ALA A 28 1.68 -8.44 -4.40
N ALA A 29 1.54 -7.20 -3.95
CA ALA A 29 2.65 -6.26 -3.96
C ALA A 29 3.77 -6.75 -3.06
N ARG A 30 3.42 -7.31 -1.90
CA ARG A 30 4.42 -7.83 -0.98
C ARG A 30 5.21 -8.98 -1.60
N ARG A 31 4.53 -9.88 -2.28
CA ARG A 31 5.19 -11.01 -2.91
C ARG A 31 6.15 -10.59 -4.00
N GLU A 32 5.84 -9.48 -4.67
CA GLU A 32 6.68 -8.99 -5.77
C GLU A 32 7.69 -7.95 -5.33
N GLY A 33 7.65 -7.55 -4.07
CA GLY A 33 8.55 -6.52 -3.59
C GLY A 33 8.20 -5.13 -4.07
N ALA A 34 6.96 -4.92 -4.54
CA ALA A 34 6.53 -3.65 -5.10
C ALA A 34 5.93 -2.76 -4.04
N THR A 35 6.01 -1.45 -4.26
CA THR A 35 5.33 -0.48 -3.40
C THR A 35 3.88 -0.38 -3.83
N LEU A 36 2.96 -0.44 -2.89
CA LEU A 36 1.54 -0.25 -3.17
C LEU A 36 1.12 1.14 -2.73
N CYS A 37 0.53 1.88 -3.65
CA CYS A 37 -0.01 3.20 -3.36
C CYS A 37 -1.53 3.10 -3.42
N ILE A 38 -2.20 3.27 -2.28
CA ILE A 38 -3.66 3.23 -2.20
C ILE A 38 -4.16 4.66 -2.19
N MET A 39 -4.93 5.01 -3.21
CA MET A 39 -5.48 6.36 -3.31
C MET A 39 -6.72 6.49 -2.45
N GLU A 40 -6.91 7.68 -1.89
CA GLU A 40 -8.09 8.04 -1.11
C GLU A 40 -8.37 7.07 0.03
N PRO A 41 -7.39 6.88 0.92
CA PRO A 41 -7.59 5.92 2.03
C PRO A 41 -8.64 6.37 3.04
N TYR A 42 -9.04 7.64 2.98
CA TYR A 42 -10.03 8.18 3.90
C TYR A 42 -11.37 8.48 3.21
N ALA A 43 -11.60 7.91 2.04
CA ALA A 43 -12.80 8.20 1.26
C ALA A 43 -14.09 7.84 2.04
N ASP A 44 -14.06 6.75 2.80
CA ASP A 44 -15.19 6.37 3.65
C ASP A 44 -14.67 5.56 4.82
N VAL A 45 -15.56 5.22 5.74
CA VAL A 45 -15.19 4.54 6.98
C VAL A 45 -14.64 3.14 6.69
N GLU A 46 -15.26 2.42 5.77
CA GLU A 46 -14.83 1.06 5.46
C GLU A 46 -13.42 1.07 4.87
N ARG A 47 -13.17 1.97 3.92
CA ARG A 47 -11.86 2.07 3.29
C ARG A 47 -10.80 2.51 4.28
N ARG A 48 -11.15 3.47 5.14
CA ARG A 48 -10.22 3.93 6.16
C ARG A 48 -9.84 2.80 7.12
N ASN A 49 -10.83 2.04 7.57
CA ASN A 49 -10.55 0.95 8.50
C ASN A 49 -9.71 -0.13 7.84
N CYS A 50 -9.97 -0.44 6.58
CA CYS A 50 -9.18 -1.40 5.84
C CYS A 50 -7.73 -0.93 5.72
N CYS A 51 -7.54 0.33 5.36
CA CYS A 51 -6.19 0.88 5.19
C CYS A 51 -5.44 0.93 6.50
N ARG A 52 -6.11 1.27 7.61
CA ARG A 52 -5.46 1.27 8.92
C ARG A 52 -5.02 -0.13 9.30
N HIS A 53 -5.84 -1.12 9.01
CA HIS A 53 -5.49 -2.50 9.30
C HIS A 53 -4.28 -2.95 8.47
N LEU A 54 -4.29 -2.62 7.17
CA LEU A 54 -3.17 -2.97 6.31
C LEU A 54 -1.88 -2.33 6.78
N ALA A 55 -1.94 -1.06 7.16
CA ALA A 55 -0.74 -0.37 7.64
C ALA A 55 -0.24 -0.97 8.94
N ALA A 56 -1.15 -1.32 9.84
CA ALA A 56 -0.78 -1.89 11.13
C ALA A 56 -0.08 -3.24 10.98
N GLU A 57 -0.51 -4.04 10.00
CA GLU A 57 0.04 -5.38 9.79
C GLU A 57 1.19 -5.42 8.80
N HIS A 58 1.45 -4.30 8.14
CA HIS A 58 2.49 -4.27 7.13
C HIS A 58 3.86 -4.46 7.78
N PRO A 59 4.69 -5.37 7.26
CA PRO A 59 5.97 -5.70 7.92
C PRO A 59 7.09 -4.72 7.61
N SER A 60 6.86 -3.71 6.78
CA SER A 60 7.89 -2.78 6.35
C SER A 60 7.40 -1.35 6.56
N THR A 61 8.04 -0.39 5.90
CA THR A 61 7.70 1.02 6.05
C THR A 61 6.37 1.35 5.38
N SER A 62 5.57 2.18 6.01
CA SER A 62 4.33 2.70 5.43
C SER A 62 4.24 4.20 5.69
N ILE A 63 3.61 4.91 4.74
CA ILE A 63 3.42 6.35 4.84
C ILE A 63 1.95 6.65 4.61
N ASP A 64 1.33 7.28 5.61
CA ASP A 64 -0.09 7.62 5.57
C ASP A 64 -0.23 9.11 5.32
N ASN A 65 -0.90 9.43 4.23
CA ASN A 65 -1.23 10.81 3.88
C ASN A 65 -2.72 10.84 3.58
N ARG A 66 -3.33 12.02 3.65
CA ARG A 66 -4.78 12.10 3.42
C ARG A 66 -5.17 11.65 2.02
N GLY A 67 -4.31 11.88 1.04
CA GLY A 67 -4.61 11.53 -0.34
C GLY A 67 -4.19 10.14 -0.72
N TYR A 68 -3.31 9.50 0.05
CA TYR A 68 -2.82 8.17 -0.31
C TYR A 68 -2.20 7.48 0.90
N LEU A 69 -2.07 6.16 0.78
CA LEU A 69 -1.33 5.33 1.72
C LEU A 69 -0.29 4.57 0.92
N LEU A 70 0.98 4.69 1.31
CA LEU A 70 2.06 3.96 0.67
C LEU A 70 2.49 2.81 1.57
N LEU A 71 2.58 1.63 0.98
CA LEU A 71 3.09 0.44 1.66
C LEU A 71 4.32 -0.01 0.92
N PHE A 72 5.49 0.25 1.51
CA PHE A 72 6.75 -0.13 0.90
C PHE A 72 7.07 -1.58 1.23
N ASN A 73 7.75 -2.26 0.31
CA ASN A 73 8.20 -3.62 0.50
C ASN A 73 9.69 -3.69 0.23
N GLY A 74 10.31 -4.82 0.59
CA GLY A 74 11.74 -4.98 0.43
C GLY A 74 12.41 -5.12 1.77
N THR A 75 13.56 -4.49 1.96
CA THR A 75 14.36 -4.67 3.16
C THR A 75 14.22 -3.55 4.17
N LEU A 76 13.22 -2.69 4.02
CA LEU A 76 13.03 -1.56 4.92
C LEU A 76 12.50 -2.03 6.27
N PRO A 77 12.87 -1.36 7.35
CA PRO A 77 12.36 -1.71 8.67
C PRO A 77 10.88 -1.34 8.81
N LYS A 78 10.22 -1.92 9.81
CA LYS A 78 8.84 -1.58 10.07
C LYS A 78 8.78 -0.21 10.71
N GLN A 79 8.25 0.76 9.98
CA GLN A 79 8.05 2.12 10.45
C GLN A 79 6.77 2.64 9.83
N HIS A 80 6.09 3.51 10.55
CA HIS A 80 4.86 4.11 10.05
C HIS A 80 4.95 5.62 10.20
N PHE A 81 4.81 6.32 9.10
CA PHE A 81 4.84 7.77 9.08
C PHE A 81 3.46 8.30 8.71
N LYS A 82 3.02 9.30 9.42
CA LYS A 82 1.74 9.96 9.14
C LYS A 82 2.03 11.41 8.79
N LEU A 83 1.72 11.77 7.57
CA LEU A 83 2.01 13.11 7.06
C LEU A 83 0.82 14.06 7.10
#